data_204a34ceb4c218ed2b6fc219814fa3be
#
_entry.id   204a34ceb4c218ed2b6fc219814fa3be
#
_cell.length_a   1.000
_cell.length_b   1.000
_cell.length_c   1.000
_cell.angle_alpha   90.00
_cell.angle_beta   90.00
_cell.angle_gamma   90.00
#
_symmetry.space_group_name_H-M   'P 1'
#
loop_
_entity.id
_entity.type
_entity.pdbx_description
1 polymer ?
#
loop_
_entity_poly.entity_id
_entity_poly.type
_entity_poly.pdbx_seq_one_letter_code
_entity_poly.pdbx_strand_id
1 'polypeptide(L)'
;MTRTELSKAVFLAREIARDVLAPQAAAVDEEKRWPAEGVAALRAALGGLVVPERFGGMGQGLSAVAQVGEATGRACASTSICFGMHLVGSAVIAAKATDSHRERYLAPIAEGRHLTTLALSEPGVGGEFWLPRTRMESSGADGLRLTGAKSFVTNGGHADSYVISTVATDPGAPPGEFSCAVVDADTPGLAWGAPWHGFGMRGNESRTLELAGVEVDRRQLLGEPGDEIWYVFSVVAPYFLMAMAGTYLGGAAAALDEARAHVTARRHAHSGRALAAQPLVQHRLGVMWARVERTRRLLHHAAATGEAGEPDALAALCSAKAEVAETAEAVVNDALTLTGGRGYSGDSALHRLLRDARAAHVMSPITDVLRVWVGKSLLGEPLLGD
;
A
#
# COMPACT_ATOMS: atom_id res chain seq x y z
N MET A 1 9.90 0.48 21.02
CA MET A 1 8.44 0.61 20.68
C MET A 1 7.60 0.19 21.87
N THR A 2 6.73 1.03 22.38
CA THR A 2 5.83 0.63 23.46
C THR A 2 4.57 -0.01 22.86
N ARG A 3 4.13 -1.13 23.43
CA ARG A 3 2.88 -1.83 23.05
C ARG A 3 1.66 -0.91 23.15
N THR A 4 1.75 0.13 23.96
CA THR A 4 0.70 1.14 24.17
C THR A 4 0.53 2.07 22.96
N GLU A 5 1.59 2.52 22.33
CA GLU A 5 1.52 3.45 21.19
C GLU A 5 1.01 2.76 19.91
N LEU A 6 1.47 1.54 19.64
CA LEU A 6 0.90 0.71 18.57
C LEU A 6 -0.62 0.54 18.79
N SER A 7 -1.04 0.20 20.01
CA SER A 7 -2.47 0.03 20.33
C SER A 7 -3.27 1.31 20.10
N LYS A 8 -2.69 2.49 20.42
CA LYS A 8 -3.32 3.80 20.20
C LYS A 8 -3.48 4.10 18.70
N ALA A 9 -2.44 3.88 17.89
CA ALA A 9 -2.50 4.10 16.45
C ALA A 9 -3.57 3.21 15.78
N VAL A 10 -3.61 1.92 16.15
CA VAL A 10 -4.61 0.97 15.64
C VAL A 10 -6.03 1.34 16.11
N PHE A 11 -6.18 1.82 17.34
CA PHE A 11 -7.47 2.30 17.85
C PHE A 11 -7.96 3.51 17.03
N LEU A 12 -7.13 4.52 16.81
CA LEU A 12 -7.45 5.69 15.98
C LEU A 12 -7.81 5.28 14.54
N ALA A 13 -7.05 4.37 13.95
CA ALA A 13 -7.34 3.85 12.61
C ALA A 13 -8.72 3.19 12.53
N ARG A 14 -9.13 2.43 13.56
CA ARG A 14 -10.46 1.79 13.63
C ARG A 14 -11.58 2.81 13.79
N GLU A 15 -11.39 3.85 14.61
CA GLU A 15 -12.37 4.92 14.76
C GLU A 15 -12.58 5.66 13.42
N ILE A 16 -11.50 6.08 12.77
CA ILE A 16 -11.56 6.73 11.46
C ILE A 16 -12.17 5.80 10.41
N ALA A 17 -11.80 4.52 10.41
CA ALA A 17 -12.37 3.53 9.49
C ALA A 17 -13.89 3.41 9.65
N ARG A 18 -14.38 3.36 10.89
CA ARG A 18 -15.82 3.28 11.19
C ARG A 18 -16.57 4.56 10.84
N ASP A 19 -16.03 5.72 11.28
CA ASP A 19 -16.77 6.97 11.31
C ASP A 19 -16.62 7.80 10.02
N VAL A 20 -15.52 7.61 9.29
CA VAL A 20 -15.21 8.39 8.07
C VAL A 20 -15.15 7.49 6.84
N LEU A 21 -14.39 6.39 6.86
CA LEU A 21 -14.15 5.60 5.65
C LEU A 21 -15.35 4.74 5.24
N ALA A 22 -15.96 4.02 6.19
CA ALA A 22 -17.04 3.10 5.89
C ALA A 22 -18.26 3.81 5.28
N PRO A 23 -18.71 4.99 5.77
CA PRO A 23 -19.83 5.71 5.18
C PRO A 23 -19.61 6.15 3.72
N GLN A 24 -18.36 6.37 3.31
CA GLN A 24 -18.02 6.88 1.99
C GLN A 24 -17.55 5.80 0.99
N ALA A 25 -17.30 4.58 1.47
CA ALA A 25 -16.65 3.55 0.68
C ALA A 25 -17.39 3.17 -0.60
N ALA A 26 -18.73 3.17 -0.59
CA ALA A 26 -19.55 2.93 -1.78
C ALA A 26 -19.37 4.06 -2.80
N ALA A 27 -19.52 5.31 -2.39
CA ALA A 27 -19.38 6.47 -3.28
C ALA A 27 -17.96 6.60 -3.86
N VAL A 28 -16.92 6.33 -3.06
CA VAL A 28 -15.52 6.29 -3.53
C VAL A 28 -15.34 5.30 -4.68
N ASP A 29 -15.95 4.12 -4.58
CA ASP A 29 -15.89 3.10 -5.62
C ASP A 29 -16.77 3.41 -6.83
N GLU A 30 -18.03 3.76 -6.63
CA GLU A 30 -19.01 3.98 -7.69
C GLU A 30 -18.67 5.20 -8.53
N GLU A 31 -18.35 6.31 -7.88
CA GLU A 31 -17.96 7.58 -8.52
C GLU A 31 -16.51 7.58 -8.99
N LYS A 32 -15.71 6.57 -8.62
CA LYS A 32 -14.27 6.47 -8.90
C LYS A 32 -13.52 7.72 -8.44
N ARG A 33 -13.91 8.28 -7.32
CA ARG A 33 -13.34 9.53 -6.80
C ARG A 33 -12.25 9.26 -5.77
N TRP A 34 -11.23 10.10 -5.80
CA TRP A 34 -10.19 10.08 -4.77
C TRP A 34 -10.80 10.38 -3.39
N PRO A 35 -10.46 9.61 -2.34
CA PRO A 35 -11.11 9.66 -1.04
C PRO A 35 -10.59 10.80 -0.16
N ALA A 36 -10.78 12.06 -0.58
CA ALA A 36 -10.21 13.25 0.03
C ALA A 36 -10.39 13.33 1.55
N GLU A 37 -11.63 13.14 2.02
CA GLU A 37 -11.95 13.23 3.45
C GLU A 37 -11.29 12.10 4.26
N GLY A 38 -11.31 10.87 3.72
CA GLY A 38 -10.70 9.72 4.37
C GLY A 38 -9.18 9.85 4.49
N VAL A 39 -8.52 10.28 3.40
CA VAL A 39 -7.06 10.52 3.41
C VAL A 39 -6.71 11.69 4.34
N ALA A 40 -7.50 12.77 4.34
CA ALA A 40 -7.28 13.90 5.23
C ALA A 40 -7.41 13.50 6.72
N ALA A 41 -8.43 12.71 7.08
CA ALA A 41 -8.63 12.23 8.44
C ALA A 41 -7.47 11.33 8.90
N LEU A 42 -7.03 10.40 8.06
CA LEU A 42 -5.89 9.51 8.36
C LEU A 42 -4.58 10.29 8.44
N ARG A 43 -4.33 11.24 7.52
CA ARG A 43 -3.14 12.09 7.52
C ARG A 43 -3.07 12.95 8.79
N ALA A 44 -4.18 13.58 9.20
CA ALA A 44 -4.22 14.40 10.39
C ALA A 44 -3.93 13.62 11.69
N ALA A 45 -4.40 12.36 11.77
CA ALA A 45 -4.25 11.55 12.99
C ALA A 45 -2.98 10.68 12.99
N LEU A 46 -2.55 10.20 11.83
CA LEU A 46 -1.54 9.14 11.67
C LEU A 46 -0.51 9.44 10.57
N GLY A 47 -0.48 10.65 10.00
CA GLY A 47 0.44 11.01 8.90
C GLY A 47 1.90 10.76 9.26
N GLY A 48 2.29 11.09 10.49
CA GLY A 48 3.62 10.85 11.04
C GLY A 48 3.87 9.43 11.57
N LEU A 49 3.01 8.43 11.27
CA LEU A 49 3.08 7.08 11.88
C LEU A 49 4.48 6.47 11.80
N VAL A 50 5.11 6.51 10.64
CA VAL A 50 6.43 5.89 10.38
C VAL A 50 7.59 6.89 10.48
N VAL A 51 7.31 8.17 10.61
CA VAL A 51 8.35 9.20 10.78
C VAL A 51 9.00 9.01 12.16
N PRO A 52 10.34 8.99 12.25
CA PRO A 52 11.05 8.87 13.53
C PRO A 52 10.67 9.96 14.53
N GLU A 53 10.65 9.64 15.82
CA GLU A 53 10.32 10.58 16.90
C GLU A 53 11.24 11.81 16.91
N ARG A 54 12.53 11.64 16.56
CA ARG A 54 13.48 12.77 16.44
C ARG A 54 13.08 13.79 15.36
N PHE A 55 12.17 13.44 14.47
CA PHE A 55 11.60 14.31 13.43
C PHE A 55 10.13 14.70 13.72
N GLY A 56 9.65 14.43 14.92
CA GLY A 56 8.30 14.77 15.38
C GLY A 56 7.22 13.73 15.07
N GLY A 57 7.58 12.59 14.50
CA GLY A 57 6.65 11.51 14.18
C GLY A 57 6.41 10.53 15.33
N MET A 58 5.71 9.44 15.03
CA MET A 58 5.34 8.41 16.02
C MET A 58 6.37 7.26 16.11
N GLY A 59 7.37 7.19 15.22
CA GLY A 59 8.43 6.19 15.23
C GLY A 59 7.94 4.74 15.10
N GLN A 60 6.77 4.52 14.49
CA GLN A 60 6.19 3.19 14.35
C GLN A 60 6.74 2.47 13.12
N GLY A 61 6.77 1.14 13.17
CA GLY A 61 7.33 0.30 12.11
C GLY A 61 6.28 -0.49 11.32
N LEU A 62 6.75 -1.63 10.78
CA LEU A 62 5.98 -2.51 9.89
C LEU A 62 4.73 -3.08 10.57
N SER A 63 4.80 -3.39 11.86
CA SER A 63 3.67 -3.92 12.64
C SER A 63 2.51 -2.92 12.73
N ALA A 64 2.82 -1.63 12.85
CA ALA A 64 1.81 -0.59 12.84
C ALA A 64 1.22 -0.39 11.45
N VAL A 65 2.07 -0.37 10.41
CA VAL A 65 1.62 -0.25 9.03
C VAL A 65 0.66 -1.38 8.66
N ALA A 66 1.01 -2.63 8.98
CA ALA A 66 0.17 -3.80 8.72
C ALA A 66 -1.19 -3.72 9.44
N GLN A 67 -1.20 -3.37 10.73
CA GLN A 67 -2.42 -3.33 11.54
C GLN A 67 -3.31 -2.12 11.22
N VAL A 68 -2.72 -0.95 10.92
CA VAL A 68 -3.45 0.22 10.43
C VAL A 68 -4.03 -0.08 9.04
N GLY A 69 -3.26 -0.71 8.15
CA GLY A 69 -3.74 -1.17 6.85
C GLY A 69 -4.92 -2.14 6.98
N GLU A 70 -4.88 -3.10 7.91
CA GLU A 70 -6.00 -4.02 8.16
C GLU A 70 -7.25 -3.28 8.65
N ALA A 71 -7.08 -2.34 9.59
CA ALA A 71 -8.19 -1.57 10.14
C ALA A 71 -8.88 -0.71 9.06
N THR A 72 -8.11 0.00 8.26
CA THR A 72 -8.62 0.91 7.20
C THR A 72 -9.11 0.16 5.98
N GLY A 73 -8.41 -0.90 5.55
CA GLY A 73 -8.78 -1.76 4.43
C GLY A 73 -10.10 -2.49 4.64
N ARG A 74 -10.47 -2.76 5.89
CA ARG A 74 -11.78 -3.33 6.25
C ARG A 74 -12.92 -2.40 5.87
N ALA A 75 -12.72 -1.09 5.89
CA ALA A 75 -13.73 -0.11 5.52
C ALA A 75 -13.66 0.28 4.04
N CYS A 76 -12.49 0.67 3.56
CA CYS A 76 -12.27 1.11 2.19
C CYS A 76 -10.83 0.82 1.74
N ALA A 77 -10.67 -0.14 0.85
CA ALA A 77 -9.36 -0.53 0.35
C ALA A 77 -8.67 0.58 -0.46
N SER A 78 -9.42 1.37 -1.26
CA SER A 78 -8.88 2.51 -1.99
C SER A 78 -8.27 3.56 -1.06
N THR A 79 -8.98 3.95 0.00
CA THR A 79 -8.46 4.90 1.00
C THR A 79 -7.26 4.34 1.76
N SER A 80 -7.32 3.05 2.13
CA SER A 80 -6.24 2.36 2.82
C SER A 80 -4.95 2.34 2.00
N ILE A 81 -5.04 2.07 0.69
CA ILE A 81 -3.88 2.10 -0.21
C ILE A 81 -3.34 3.52 -0.41
N CYS A 82 -4.21 4.52 -0.58
CA CYS A 82 -3.78 5.91 -0.67
C CYS A 82 -2.95 6.32 0.56
N PHE A 83 -3.42 5.97 1.75
CA PHE A 83 -2.69 6.24 2.99
C PHE A 83 -1.46 5.34 3.14
N GLY A 84 -1.54 4.07 2.77
CA GLY A 84 -0.40 3.14 2.77
C GLY A 84 0.76 3.65 1.92
N MET A 85 0.48 4.19 0.72
CA MET A 85 1.52 4.77 -0.14
C MET A 85 2.13 6.04 0.45
N HIS A 86 1.36 6.83 1.21
CA HIS A 86 1.91 7.93 2.00
C HIS A 86 2.91 7.42 3.07
N LEU A 87 2.56 6.37 3.79
CA LEU A 87 3.46 5.78 4.79
C LEU A 87 4.75 5.23 4.16
N VAL A 88 4.64 4.58 2.98
CA VAL A 88 5.83 4.08 2.25
C VAL A 88 6.72 5.24 1.82
N GLY A 89 6.16 6.28 1.18
CA GLY A 89 6.92 7.47 0.78
C GLY A 89 7.58 8.16 1.97
N SER A 90 6.87 8.28 3.09
CA SER A 90 7.39 8.86 4.34
C SER A 90 8.55 8.05 4.91
N ALA A 91 8.47 6.71 4.90
CA ALA A 91 9.55 5.83 5.35
C ALA A 91 10.80 5.98 4.47
N VAL A 92 10.62 6.09 3.15
CA VAL A 92 11.74 6.30 2.20
C VAL A 92 12.43 7.63 2.46
N ILE A 93 11.67 8.73 2.60
CA ILE A 93 12.25 10.05 2.92
C ILE A 93 12.99 10.02 4.26
N ALA A 94 12.44 9.31 5.27
CA ALA A 94 13.01 9.27 6.61
C ALA A 94 14.29 8.41 6.74
N ALA A 95 14.49 7.42 5.87
CA ALA A 95 15.53 6.40 6.04
C ALA A 95 16.96 6.97 6.02
N LYS A 96 17.28 7.88 5.09
CA LYS A 96 18.58 8.59 5.00
C LYS A 96 18.34 10.11 4.97
N ALA A 97 17.46 10.62 5.83
CA ALA A 97 17.07 12.02 5.83
C ALA A 97 18.20 12.95 6.25
N THR A 98 18.36 14.03 5.49
CA THR A 98 19.16 15.23 5.85
C THR A 98 18.29 16.22 6.63
N ASP A 99 18.91 17.30 7.16
CA ASP A 99 18.17 18.39 7.79
C ASP A 99 17.19 19.06 6.80
N SER A 100 17.58 19.20 5.52
CA SER A 100 16.70 19.72 4.47
C SER A 100 15.45 18.84 4.29
N HIS A 101 15.60 17.52 4.26
CA HIS A 101 14.47 16.58 4.17
C HIS A 101 13.58 16.65 5.42
N ARG A 102 14.19 16.81 6.59
CA ARG A 102 13.45 16.97 7.85
C ARG A 102 12.53 18.19 7.78
N GLU A 103 13.10 19.35 7.45
CA GLU A 103 12.36 20.62 7.48
C GLU A 103 11.30 20.70 6.38
N ARG A 104 11.65 20.26 5.16
CA ARG A 104 10.77 20.39 4.00
C ARG A 104 9.66 19.36 3.97
N TYR A 105 9.92 18.13 4.41
CA TYR A 105 8.99 17.01 4.26
C TYR A 105 8.59 16.37 5.58
N LEU A 106 9.56 15.91 6.41
CA LEU A 106 9.23 15.03 7.53
C LEU A 106 8.49 15.74 8.67
N ALA A 107 8.85 16.99 8.99
CA ALA A 107 8.12 17.77 9.99
C ALA A 107 6.67 18.08 9.53
N PRO A 108 6.41 18.59 8.31
CA PRO A 108 5.06 18.73 7.81
C PRO A 108 4.27 17.41 7.72
N ILE A 109 4.91 16.28 7.38
CA ILE A 109 4.28 14.95 7.39
C ILE A 109 3.88 14.57 8.82
N ALA A 110 4.78 14.74 9.79
CA ALA A 110 4.52 14.43 11.19
C ALA A 110 3.36 15.26 11.77
N GLU A 111 3.20 16.49 11.32
CA GLU A 111 2.10 17.38 11.69
C GLU A 111 0.80 17.15 10.89
N GLY A 112 0.77 16.18 9.99
CA GLY A 112 -0.40 15.87 9.15
C GLY A 112 -0.72 16.93 8.10
N ARG A 113 0.24 17.78 7.72
CA ARG A 113 0.07 18.88 6.74
C ARG A 113 0.58 18.56 5.34
N HIS A 114 1.33 17.46 5.17
CA HIS A 114 1.94 17.07 3.90
C HIS A 114 1.62 15.62 3.56
N LEU A 115 1.16 15.38 2.35
CA LEU A 115 0.90 14.06 1.78
C LEU A 115 2.00 13.74 0.77
N THR A 116 2.77 12.68 1.01
CA THR A 116 3.73 12.16 0.02
C THR A 116 3.24 10.85 -0.57
N THR A 117 3.82 10.44 -1.69
CA THR A 117 3.55 9.13 -2.30
C THR A 117 4.78 8.61 -3.06
N LEU A 118 4.73 7.36 -3.50
CA LEU A 118 5.81 6.70 -4.23
C LEU A 118 5.47 6.60 -5.72
N ALA A 119 6.45 6.86 -6.58
CA ALA A 119 6.33 6.77 -8.03
C ALA A 119 7.56 6.05 -8.63
N LEU A 120 7.57 4.70 -8.56
CA LEU A 120 8.66 3.87 -9.06
C LEU A 120 8.33 3.22 -10.42
N SER A 121 7.14 2.59 -10.52
CA SER A 121 6.75 1.86 -11.74
C SER A 121 6.79 2.74 -12.98
N GLU A 122 7.21 2.15 -14.12
CA GLU A 122 7.32 2.87 -15.40
C GLU A 122 6.67 2.08 -16.55
N PRO A 123 6.24 2.76 -17.61
CA PRO A 123 5.79 2.07 -18.82
C PRO A 123 6.90 1.19 -19.41
N GLY A 124 6.59 -0.09 -19.65
CA GLY A 124 7.49 -1.01 -20.32
C GLY A 124 8.55 -1.72 -19.47
N VAL A 125 8.63 -1.45 -18.14
CA VAL A 125 9.53 -2.20 -17.24
C VAL A 125 8.87 -3.43 -16.59
N GLY A 126 7.57 -3.59 -16.73
CA GLY A 126 6.86 -4.75 -16.18
C GLY A 126 7.01 -4.88 -14.67
N GLY A 127 7.44 -6.06 -14.22
CA GLY A 127 7.64 -6.34 -12.78
C GLY A 127 8.96 -5.84 -12.21
N GLU A 128 9.88 -5.37 -13.04
CA GLU A 128 11.23 -4.95 -12.62
C GLU A 128 11.27 -3.47 -12.23
N PHE A 129 10.38 -3.07 -11.34
CA PHE A 129 10.18 -1.67 -10.92
C PHE A 129 11.42 -1.03 -10.24
N TRP A 130 12.45 -1.83 -9.95
CA TRP A 130 13.76 -1.40 -9.42
C TRP A 130 14.79 -1.08 -10.52
N LEU A 131 14.39 -1.11 -11.80
CA LEU A 131 15.23 -0.74 -12.93
C LEU A 131 14.62 0.49 -13.63
N PRO A 132 14.78 1.69 -13.06
CA PRO A 132 14.16 2.89 -13.61
C PRO A 132 14.79 3.29 -14.95
N ARG A 133 13.97 3.86 -15.83
CA ARG A 133 14.37 4.46 -17.11
C ARG A 133 14.21 5.99 -17.11
N THR A 134 13.57 6.54 -16.07
CA THR A 134 13.48 7.99 -15.88
C THR A 134 14.90 8.53 -15.68
N ARG A 135 15.34 9.38 -16.60
CA ARG A 135 16.70 9.93 -16.64
C ARG A 135 16.84 11.02 -15.62
N MET A 136 18.02 11.09 -15.02
CA MET A 136 18.46 12.17 -14.16
C MET A 136 19.78 12.70 -14.69
N GLU A 137 19.86 13.99 -14.97
CA GLU A 137 21.02 14.70 -15.50
C GLU A 137 21.34 15.89 -14.60
N SER A 138 22.63 16.21 -14.45
CA SER A 138 23.04 17.42 -13.75
C SER A 138 22.57 18.69 -14.50
N SER A 139 22.06 19.66 -13.76
CA SER A 139 21.57 20.94 -14.29
C SER A 139 22.19 22.09 -13.50
N GLY A 140 23.28 22.64 -14.02
CA GLY A 140 24.07 23.65 -13.29
C GLY A 140 24.85 23.06 -12.11
N ALA A 141 25.17 23.90 -11.11
CA ALA A 141 26.00 23.50 -9.97
C ALA A 141 25.24 22.59 -8.97
N ASP A 142 24.01 22.96 -8.65
CA ASP A 142 23.21 22.35 -7.58
C ASP A 142 21.86 21.79 -8.07
N GLY A 143 21.60 21.78 -9.38
CA GLY A 143 20.36 21.30 -9.98
C GLY A 143 20.48 19.88 -10.52
N LEU A 144 19.34 19.23 -10.61
CA LEU A 144 19.13 17.95 -11.29
C LEU A 144 17.90 18.08 -12.19
N ARG A 145 17.98 17.54 -13.41
CA ARG A 145 16.89 17.53 -14.38
C ARG A 145 16.37 16.11 -14.56
N LEU A 146 15.06 15.92 -14.36
CA LEU A 146 14.41 14.63 -14.49
C LEU A 146 13.57 14.59 -15.77
N THR A 147 13.71 13.50 -16.56
CA THR A 147 12.95 13.31 -17.79
C THR A 147 12.55 11.84 -17.94
N GLY A 148 11.25 11.58 -18.06
CA GLY A 148 10.71 10.22 -18.18
C GLY A 148 9.23 10.16 -17.90
N ALA A 149 8.75 8.95 -17.56
CA ALA A 149 7.35 8.74 -17.21
C ALA A 149 7.23 7.69 -16.11
N LYS A 150 6.29 7.89 -15.19
CA LYS A 150 5.90 6.93 -14.16
C LYS A 150 4.48 6.44 -14.42
N SER A 151 4.20 5.20 -14.08
CA SER A 151 2.87 4.58 -14.21
C SER A 151 2.35 4.14 -12.84
N PHE A 152 1.03 4.06 -12.72
CA PHE A 152 0.34 3.61 -11.51
C PHE A 152 0.72 4.42 -10.25
N VAL A 153 0.93 5.74 -10.39
CA VAL A 153 1.23 6.63 -9.27
C VAL A 153 -0.03 6.86 -8.45
N THR A 154 -0.16 6.13 -7.34
CA THR A 154 -1.26 6.30 -6.39
C THR A 154 -1.25 7.70 -5.78
N ASN A 155 -2.41 8.29 -5.51
CA ASN A 155 -2.57 9.71 -5.14
C ASN A 155 -2.12 10.67 -6.26
N GLY A 156 -2.13 10.23 -7.51
CA GLY A 156 -1.68 11.01 -8.66
C GLY A 156 -2.45 12.33 -8.83
N GLY A 157 -1.75 13.46 -8.70
CA GLY A 157 -2.33 14.81 -8.74
C GLY A 157 -2.96 15.28 -7.42
N HIS A 158 -2.87 14.50 -6.33
CA HIS A 158 -3.41 14.85 -5.02
C HIS A 158 -2.34 14.88 -3.90
N ALA A 159 -1.19 14.25 -4.11
CA ALA A 159 -0.09 14.33 -3.16
C ALA A 159 0.67 15.66 -3.30
N ASP A 160 1.28 16.12 -2.19
CA ASP A 160 2.10 17.32 -2.14
C ASP A 160 3.53 17.06 -2.64
N SER A 161 3.99 15.79 -2.60
CA SER A 161 5.29 15.38 -3.16
C SER A 161 5.29 13.92 -3.62
N TYR A 162 6.25 13.60 -4.49
CA TYR A 162 6.42 12.30 -5.13
C TYR A 162 7.85 11.82 -4.96
N VAL A 163 8.05 10.64 -4.36
CA VAL A 163 9.35 9.96 -4.34
C VAL A 163 9.51 9.22 -5.66
N ILE A 164 10.48 9.64 -6.45
CA ILE A 164 10.70 9.17 -7.83
C ILE A 164 12.04 8.46 -7.94
N SER A 165 12.05 7.24 -8.52
CA SER A 165 13.28 6.54 -8.89
C SER A 165 13.80 7.01 -10.25
N THR A 166 15.12 7.10 -10.42
CA THR A 166 15.78 7.64 -11.59
C THR A 166 17.07 6.87 -11.92
N VAL A 167 17.58 7.04 -13.13
CA VAL A 167 18.92 6.59 -13.54
C VAL A 167 19.75 7.78 -13.99
N ALA A 168 20.97 7.89 -13.49
CA ALA A 168 21.92 8.92 -13.93
C ALA A 168 22.31 8.71 -15.39
N THR A 169 22.33 9.79 -16.17
CA THR A 169 22.70 9.78 -17.60
C THR A 169 23.75 10.82 -17.95
N ASP A 170 24.39 11.42 -16.96
CA ASP A 170 25.52 12.32 -17.17
C ASP A 170 26.70 11.59 -17.83
N PRO A 171 27.50 12.26 -18.69
CA PRO A 171 28.73 11.70 -19.21
C PRO A 171 29.67 11.29 -18.07
N GLY A 172 30.00 9.98 -17.99
CA GLY A 172 30.87 9.41 -16.95
C GLY A 172 30.14 8.86 -15.72
N ALA A 173 28.81 8.96 -15.65
CA ALA A 173 28.05 8.26 -14.61
C ALA A 173 28.20 6.74 -14.75
N PRO A 174 28.35 6.00 -13.64
CA PRO A 174 28.40 4.54 -13.69
C PRO A 174 27.13 3.97 -14.32
N PRO A 175 27.23 2.92 -15.16
CA PRO A 175 26.06 2.24 -15.67
C PRO A 175 25.18 1.72 -14.51
N GLY A 176 23.86 2.02 -14.55
CA GLY A 176 22.93 1.58 -13.51
C GLY A 176 23.06 2.35 -12.20
N GLU A 177 23.57 3.57 -12.21
CA GLU A 177 23.49 4.45 -11.04
C GLU A 177 22.05 4.91 -10.86
N PHE A 178 21.29 4.09 -10.11
CA PHE A 178 19.89 4.36 -9.79
C PHE A 178 19.77 5.13 -8.49
N SER A 179 18.93 6.17 -8.49
CA SER A 179 18.76 7.07 -7.35
C SER A 179 17.28 7.38 -7.11
N CYS A 180 16.95 7.84 -5.90
CA CYS A 180 15.62 8.36 -5.58
C CYS A 180 15.70 9.87 -5.30
N ALA A 181 14.71 10.62 -5.79
CA ALA A 181 14.56 12.04 -5.48
C ALA A 181 13.12 12.34 -5.06
N VAL A 182 12.94 13.36 -4.22
CA VAL A 182 11.61 13.90 -3.90
C VAL A 182 11.31 15.04 -4.85
N VAL A 183 10.16 15.01 -5.51
CA VAL A 183 9.68 16.07 -6.40
C VAL A 183 8.40 16.66 -5.82
N ASP A 184 8.34 17.97 -5.63
CA ASP A 184 7.14 18.65 -5.14
C ASP A 184 6.09 18.75 -6.24
N ALA A 185 4.83 18.71 -5.85
CA ALA A 185 3.69 18.65 -6.77
C ALA A 185 3.54 19.88 -7.67
N ASP A 186 4.04 21.03 -7.22
CA ASP A 186 4.00 22.31 -7.94
C ASP A 186 5.23 22.53 -8.83
N THR A 187 6.16 21.58 -8.91
CA THR A 187 7.35 21.67 -9.76
C THR A 187 6.95 21.72 -11.24
N PRO A 188 7.39 22.73 -12.01
CA PRO A 188 7.08 22.80 -13.44
C PRO A 188 7.60 21.57 -14.22
N GLY A 189 6.84 21.14 -15.21
CA GLY A 189 7.21 20.01 -16.07
C GLY A 189 6.55 18.68 -15.67
N LEU A 190 5.76 18.64 -14.59
CA LEU A 190 4.92 17.51 -14.24
C LEU A 190 3.61 17.56 -15.05
N ALA A 191 3.26 16.47 -15.71
CA ALA A 191 1.99 16.32 -16.41
C ALA A 191 1.31 15.00 -16.08
N TRP A 192 0.02 15.08 -15.78
CA TRP A 192 -0.77 13.92 -15.37
C TRP A 192 -1.55 13.33 -16.56
N GLY A 193 -1.49 12.01 -16.71
CA GLY A 193 -2.34 11.28 -17.64
C GLY A 193 -3.81 11.25 -17.19
N ALA A 194 -4.63 10.48 -17.89
CA ALA A 194 -6.06 10.35 -17.61
C ALA A 194 -6.31 9.87 -16.16
N PRO A 195 -7.48 10.20 -15.57
CA PRO A 195 -7.92 9.66 -14.30
C PRO A 195 -7.90 8.13 -14.27
N TRP A 196 -7.71 7.56 -13.08
CA TRP A 196 -7.65 6.11 -12.91
C TRP A 196 -8.99 5.43 -13.31
N HIS A 197 -8.88 4.38 -14.10
CA HIS A 197 -10.02 3.58 -14.56
C HIS A 197 -9.78 2.09 -14.36
N GLY A 198 -9.50 1.67 -13.11
CA GLY A 198 -9.23 0.28 -12.77
C GLY A 198 -10.48 -0.57 -12.59
N PHE A 199 -10.30 -1.88 -12.67
CA PHE A 199 -11.32 -2.88 -12.33
C PHE A 199 -11.69 -2.83 -10.85
N GLY A 200 -10.68 -2.75 -9.96
CA GLY A 200 -10.78 -2.52 -8.53
C GLY A 200 -9.92 -1.33 -8.10
N MET A 201 -9.88 -1.05 -6.81
CA MET A 201 -9.17 0.11 -6.24
C MET A 201 -9.54 1.41 -6.94
N ARG A 202 -10.82 1.59 -7.24
CA ARG A 202 -11.32 2.59 -8.21
C ARG A 202 -11.13 4.03 -7.74
N GLY A 203 -10.94 4.24 -6.43
CA GLY A 203 -10.70 5.55 -5.84
C GLY A 203 -9.23 5.87 -5.55
N ASN A 204 -8.25 5.07 -5.97
CA ASN A 204 -6.85 5.31 -5.57
C ASN A 204 -6.07 6.28 -6.45
N GLU A 205 -6.66 6.76 -7.57
CA GLU A 205 -6.03 7.69 -8.53
C GLU A 205 -4.62 7.26 -8.95
N SER A 206 -4.47 6.00 -9.39
CA SER A 206 -3.21 5.45 -9.91
C SER A 206 -2.95 5.93 -11.33
N ARG A 207 -2.50 7.17 -11.49
CA ARG A 207 -2.32 7.86 -12.77
C ARG A 207 -0.91 7.67 -13.32
N THR A 208 -0.74 7.95 -14.60
CA THR A 208 0.55 8.15 -15.22
C THR A 208 1.04 9.56 -14.92
N LEU A 209 2.35 9.70 -14.63
CA LEU A 209 3.03 10.97 -14.44
C LEU A 209 4.12 11.10 -15.50
N GLU A 210 4.06 12.15 -16.32
CA GLU A 210 5.13 12.53 -17.23
C GLU A 210 6.01 13.59 -16.60
N LEU A 211 7.34 13.45 -16.77
CA LEU A 211 8.35 14.38 -16.32
C LEU A 211 9.04 14.96 -17.56
N ALA A 212 8.76 16.21 -17.88
CA ALA A 212 9.26 16.91 -19.05
C ALA A 212 10.37 17.91 -18.65
N GLY A 213 11.56 17.40 -18.32
CA GLY A 213 12.67 18.24 -17.88
C GLY A 213 12.42 18.91 -16.53
N VAL A 214 11.91 18.15 -15.57
CA VAL A 214 11.59 18.63 -14.21
C VAL A 214 12.88 18.97 -13.47
N GLU A 215 13.02 20.24 -13.07
CA GLU A 215 14.20 20.71 -12.31
C GLU A 215 13.97 20.52 -10.81
N VAL A 216 14.91 19.88 -10.14
CA VAL A 216 14.93 19.72 -8.68
C VAL A 216 16.30 20.10 -8.11
N ASP A 217 16.32 20.56 -6.88
CA ASP A 217 17.55 20.86 -6.15
C ASP A 217 18.23 19.52 -5.75
N ARG A 218 19.54 19.45 -5.82
CA ARG A 218 20.32 18.27 -5.41
C ARG A 218 20.05 17.85 -3.95
N ARG A 219 19.65 18.78 -3.09
CA ARG A 219 19.21 18.49 -1.72
C ARG A 219 17.91 17.69 -1.63
N GLN A 220 17.18 17.51 -2.74
CA GLN A 220 16.00 16.65 -2.83
C GLN A 220 16.34 15.21 -3.22
N LEU A 221 17.63 14.92 -3.55
CA LEU A 221 18.12 13.56 -3.71
C LEU A 221 18.10 12.83 -2.36
N LEU A 222 17.60 11.61 -2.35
CA LEU A 222 17.52 10.77 -1.16
C LEU A 222 18.75 9.87 -1.04
N GLY A 223 19.48 10.00 0.06
CA GLY A 223 20.74 9.29 0.28
C GLY A 223 21.84 9.76 -0.68
N GLU A 224 22.70 8.82 -1.07
CA GLU A 224 23.79 9.04 -2.03
C GLU A 224 23.38 8.57 -3.44
N PRO A 225 24.05 9.08 -4.49
CA PRO A 225 23.87 8.53 -5.84
C PRO A 225 24.08 7.00 -5.85
N GLY A 226 23.16 6.26 -6.50
CA GLY A 226 23.21 4.79 -6.54
C GLY A 226 22.44 4.07 -5.42
N ASP A 227 21.88 4.77 -4.46
CA ASP A 227 21.19 4.18 -3.30
C ASP A 227 19.81 3.57 -3.61
N GLU A 228 19.26 3.70 -4.82
CA GLU A 228 17.86 3.30 -5.14
C GLU A 228 17.60 1.82 -4.86
N ILE A 229 18.50 0.92 -5.27
CA ILE A 229 18.35 -0.53 -5.03
C ILE A 229 18.27 -0.81 -3.52
N TRP A 230 19.10 -0.14 -2.72
CA TRP A 230 19.02 -0.24 -1.26
C TRP A 230 17.65 0.25 -0.75
N TYR A 231 17.17 1.41 -1.22
CA TYR A 231 15.87 1.93 -0.85
C TYR A 231 14.75 0.96 -1.20
N VAL A 232 14.78 0.38 -2.42
CA VAL A 232 13.73 -0.54 -2.87
C VAL A 232 13.65 -1.77 -1.98
N PHE A 233 14.76 -2.43 -1.69
CA PHE A 233 14.73 -3.71 -0.97
C PHE A 233 14.79 -3.56 0.55
N SER A 234 15.38 -2.49 1.09
CA SER A 234 15.50 -2.30 2.53
C SER A 234 14.37 -1.44 3.13
N VAL A 235 13.67 -0.62 2.32
CA VAL A 235 12.62 0.28 2.81
C VAL A 235 11.32 0.10 2.06
N VAL A 236 11.32 0.30 0.74
CA VAL A 236 10.08 0.25 -0.05
C VAL A 236 9.40 -1.10 0.07
N ALA A 237 10.10 -2.20 -0.23
CA ALA A 237 9.50 -3.52 -0.24
C ALA A 237 8.91 -3.90 1.14
N PRO A 238 9.62 -3.80 2.27
CA PRO A 238 9.03 -4.11 3.58
C PRO A 238 7.77 -3.31 3.89
N TYR A 239 7.83 -1.98 3.77
CA TYR A 239 6.70 -1.11 4.10
C TYR A 239 5.53 -1.28 3.13
N PHE A 240 5.81 -1.39 1.83
CA PHE A 240 4.80 -1.61 0.80
C PHE A 240 4.09 -2.95 0.98
N LEU A 241 4.84 -4.05 1.15
CA LEU A 241 4.25 -5.38 1.34
C LEU A 241 3.34 -5.42 2.57
N MET A 242 3.73 -4.78 3.67
CA MET A 242 2.92 -4.74 4.89
C MET A 242 1.68 -3.86 4.75
N ALA A 243 1.78 -2.69 4.10
CA ALA A 243 0.64 -1.83 3.83
C ALA A 243 -0.39 -2.52 2.93
N MET A 244 0.07 -3.17 1.85
CA MET A 244 -0.80 -3.91 0.92
C MET A 244 -1.43 -5.12 1.60
N ALA A 245 -0.62 -5.95 2.28
CA ALA A 245 -1.12 -7.15 2.95
C ALA A 245 -2.15 -6.79 4.04
N GLY A 246 -1.90 -5.75 4.84
CA GLY A 246 -2.88 -5.24 5.80
C GLY A 246 -4.19 -4.87 5.13
N THR A 247 -4.13 -4.05 4.08
CA THR A 247 -5.32 -3.59 3.34
C THR A 247 -6.18 -4.75 2.84
N TYR A 248 -5.60 -5.73 2.17
CA TYR A 248 -6.34 -6.85 1.61
C TYR A 248 -6.85 -7.83 2.66
N LEU A 249 -6.10 -8.03 3.75
CA LEU A 249 -6.58 -8.81 4.90
C LEU A 249 -7.81 -8.13 5.55
N GLY A 250 -7.80 -6.81 5.64
CA GLY A 250 -8.95 -6.03 6.08
C GLY A 250 -10.19 -6.28 5.22
N GLY A 251 -10.03 -6.27 3.89
CA GLY A 251 -11.10 -6.60 2.94
C GLY A 251 -11.63 -8.03 3.10
N ALA A 252 -10.73 -9.03 3.31
CA ALA A 252 -11.12 -10.41 3.60
C ALA A 252 -11.95 -10.51 4.89
N ALA A 253 -11.53 -9.82 5.95
CA ALA A 253 -12.25 -9.78 7.21
C ALA A 253 -13.64 -9.13 7.06
N ALA A 254 -13.73 -8.04 6.27
CA ALA A 254 -15.02 -7.42 5.95
C ALA A 254 -15.97 -8.39 5.21
N ALA A 255 -15.47 -9.11 4.23
CA ALA A 255 -16.27 -10.10 3.50
C ALA A 255 -16.79 -11.23 4.39
N LEU A 256 -15.97 -11.70 5.34
CA LEU A 256 -16.41 -12.68 6.34
C LEU A 256 -17.54 -12.12 7.23
N ASP A 257 -17.45 -10.86 7.65
CA ASP A 257 -18.49 -10.23 8.46
C ASP A 257 -19.80 -10.04 7.68
N GLU A 258 -19.72 -9.62 6.41
CA GLU A 258 -20.88 -9.51 5.53
C GLU A 258 -21.60 -10.87 5.39
N ALA A 259 -20.83 -11.93 5.12
CA ALA A 259 -21.38 -13.29 5.05
C ALA A 259 -22.03 -13.71 6.37
N ARG A 260 -21.35 -13.49 7.50
CA ARG A 260 -21.86 -13.82 8.84
C ARG A 260 -23.14 -13.07 9.15
N ALA A 261 -23.20 -11.77 8.90
CA ALA A 261 -24.37 -10.94 9.12
C ALA A 261 -25.55 -11.45 8.27
N HIS A 262 -25.31 -11.72 6.98
CA HIS A 262 -26.35 -12.22 6.07
C HIS A 262 -26.93 -13.56 6.54
N VAL A 263 -26.11 -14.58 6.82
CA VAL A 263 -26.62 -15.91 7.17
C VAL A 263 -27.31 -15.94 8.53
N THR A 264 -26.92 -15.03 9.43
CA THR A 264 -27.58 -14.87 10.74
C THR A 264 -28.96 -14.25 10.61
N ALA A 265 -29.12 -13.23 9.77
CA ALA A 265 -30.37 -12.52 9.55
C ALA A 265 -31.34 -13.30 8.65
N ARG A 266 -30.83 -14.01 7.64
CA ARG A 266 -31.62 -14.72 6.63
C ARG A 266 -32.33 -15.93 7.24
N ARG A 267 -33.68 -16.04 7.03
CA ARG A 267 -34.51 -17.15 7.46
C ARG A 267 -35.21 -17.79 6.27
N HIS A 268 -35.40 -19.10 6.34
CA HIS A 268 -36.19 -19.84 5.37
C HIS A 268 -37.67 -19.57 5.57
N ALA A 269 -38.38 -19.14 4.53
CA ALA A 269 -39.78 -18.78 4.61
C ALA A 269 -40.70 -19.94 5.12
N HIS A 270 -40.41 -21.16 4.69
CA HIS A 270 -41.20 -22.34 5.03
C HIS A 270 -40.98 -22.91 6.44
N SER A 271 -39.79 -22.72 7.03
CA SER A 271 -39.43 -23.32 8.32
C SER A 271 -39.12 -22.29 9.42
N GLY A 272 -38.95 -20.99 9.08
CA GLY A 272 -38.52 -19.95 9.99
C GLY A 272 -37.07 -20.08 10.50
N ARG A 273 -36.37 -21.16 10.14
CA ARG A 273 -34.98 -21.41 10.60
C ARG A 273 -34.01 -20.45 9.95
N ALA A 274 -33.05 -19.96 10.74
CA ALA A 274 -31.96 -19.14 10.21
C ALA A 274 -31.08 -19.97 9.27
N LEU A 275 -30.53 -19.32 8.23
CA LEU A 275 -29.58 -19.94 7.30
C LEU A 275 -28.32 -20.42 8.04
N ALA A 276 -27.87 -19.66 9.06
CA ALA A 276 -26.79 -20.03 9.96
C ALA A 276 -26.97 -21.34 10.74
N ALA A 277 -28.22 -21.87 10.82
CA ALA A 277 -28.45 -23.16 11.48
C ALA A 277 -28.11 -24.39 10.61
N GLN A 278 -27.75 -24.18 9.35
CA GLN A 278 -27.33 -25.26 8.45
C GLN A 278 -25.88 -25.66 8.68
N PRO A 279 -25.57 -26.97 8.87
CA PRO A 279 -24.20 -27.44 9.10
C PRO A 279 -23.20 -27.04 8.00
N LEU A 280 -23.61 -27.06 6.72
CA LEU A 280 -22.74 -26.64 5.61
C LEU A 280 -22.38 -25.15 5.67
N VAL A 281 -23.31 -24.29 6.09
CA VAL A 281 -23.06 -22.85 6.29
C VAL A 281 -22.08 -22.64 7.44
N GLN A 282 -22.29 -23.33 8.56
CA GLN A 282 -21.38 -23.29 9.72
C GLN A 282 -19.98 -23.76 9.35
N HIS A 283 -19.86 -24.87 8.61
CA HIS A 283 -18.60 -25.36 8.10
C HIS A 283 -17.86 -24.32 7.24
N ARG A 284 -18.54 -23.73 6.27
CA ARG A 284 -17.92 -22.69 5.39
C ARG A 284 -17.46 -21.48 6.18
N LEU A 285 -18.28 -20.96 7.09
CA LEU A 285 -17.87 -19.85 7.97
C LEU A 285 -16.63 -20.21 8.80
N GLY A 286 -16.55 -21.43 9.32
CA GLY A 286 -15.37 -21.93 10.05
C GLY A 286 -14.12 -21.94 9.19
N VAL A 287 -14.23 -22.40 7.93
CA VAL A 287 -13.11 -22.39 6.96
C VAL A 287 -12.68 -20.95 6.64
N MET A 288 -13.62 -20.04 6.34
CA MET A 288 -13.33 -18.64 6.06
C MET A 288 -12.63 -17.95 7.24
N TRP A 289 -13.14 -18.16 8.45
CA TRP A 289 -12.54 -17.61 9.67
C TRP A 289 -11.10 -18.14 9.88
N ALA A 290 -10.90 -19.44 9.73
CA ALA A 290 -9.59 -20.06 9.88
C ALA A 290 -8.56 -19.52 8.84
N ARG A 291 -8.98 -19.28 7.60
CA ARG A 291 -8.14 -18.66 6.58
C ARG A 291 -7.72 -17.24 6.99
N VAL A 292 -8.67 -16.39 7.39
CA VAL A 292 -8.38 -15.02 7.83
C VAL A 292 -7.45 -15.01 9.03
N GLU A 293 -7.71 -15.85 10.06
CA GLU A 293 -6.92 -15.87 11.30
C GLU A 293 -5.49 -16.39 11.09
N ARG A 294 -5.31 -17.48 10.34
CA ARG A 294 -3.94 -17.98 10.08
C ARG A 294 -3.12 -16.95 9.29
N THR A 295 -3.72 -16.30 8.29
CA THR A 295 -3.06 -15.30 7.46
C THR A 295 -2.75 -14.03 8.26
N ARG A 296 -3.65 -13.62 9.17
CA ARG A 296 -3.38 -12.53 10.13
C ARG A 296 -2.17 -12.82 11.00
N ARG A 297 -2.03 -14.07 11.51
CA ARG A 297 -0.86 -14.48 12.31
C ARG A 297 0.41 -14.43 11.50
N LEU A 298 0.36 -14.90 10.25
CA LEU A 298 1.50 -14.80 9.33
C LEU A 298 1.89 -13.34 9.06
N LEU A 299 0.92 -12.47 8.79
CA LEU A 299 1.17 -11.04 8.57
C LEU A 299 1.82 -10.37 9.78
N HIS A 300 1.29 -10.61 10.98
CA HIS A 300 1.86 -10.04 12.20
C HIS A 300 3.26 -10.59 12.50
N HIS A 301 3.50 -11.88 12.25
CA HIS A 301 4.82 -12.49 12.37
C HIS A 301 5.79 -11.85 11.38
N ALA A 302 5.42 -11.77 10.09
CA ALA A 302 6.26 -11.18 9.06
C ALA A 302 6.64 -9.71 9.37
N ALA A 303 5.68 -8.92 9.84
CA ALA A 303 5.95 -7.54 10.23
C ALA A 303 6.94 -7.45 11.40
N ALA A 304 6.77 -8.28 12.44
CA ALA A 304 7.67 -8.32 13.59
C ALA A 304 9.09 -8.81 13.20
N THR A 305 9.18 -9.86 12.39
CA THR A 305 10.42 -10.42 11.86
C THR A 305 11.17 -9.38 11.00
N GLY A 306 10.42 -8.64 10.14
CA GLY A 306 10.97 -7.55 9.35
C GLY A 306 11.49 -6.38 10.19
N GLU A 307 10.79 -6.00 11.26
CA GLU A 307 11.24 -4.95 12.20
C GLU A 307 12.48 -5.36 12.97
N ALA A 308 12.58 -6.64 13.33
CA ALA A 308 13.74 -7.17 14.05
C ALA A 308 14.96 -7.39 13.15
N GLY A 309 14.81 -7.35 11.83
CA GLY A 309 15.89 -7.63 10.87
C GLY A 309 16.35 -9.08 10.93
N GLU A 310 15.43 -10.01 11.21
CA GLU A 310 15.74 -11.44 11.29
C GLU A 310 16.19 -12.00 9.92
N PRO A 311 16.98 -13.07 9.89
CA PRO A 311 17.52 -13.63 8.64
C PRO A 311 16.46 -14.06 7.62
N ASP A 312 15.27 -14.47 8.07
CA ASP A 312 14.15 -14.90 7.24
C ASP A 312 13.11 -13.80 6.95
N ALA A 313 13.41 -12.56 7.35
CA ALA A 313 12.50 -11.40 7.21
C ALA A 313 11.93 -11.27 5.80
N LEU A 314 12.77 -11.35 4.76
CA LEU A 314 12.33 -11.22 3.38
C LEU A 314 11.34 -12.34 2.98
N ALA A 315 11.68 -13.58 3.31
CA ALA A 315 10.82 -14.73 3.03
C ALA A 315 9.46 -14.58 3.75
N ALA A 316 9.47 -14.15 5.01
CA ALA A 316 8.26 -13.91 5.79
C ALA A 316 7.38 -12.79 5.19
N LEU A 317 7.98 -11.62 4.84
CA LEU A 317 7.28 -10.48 4.25
C LEU A 317 6.64 -10.83 2.90
N CYS A 318 7.40 -11.49 2.01
CA CYS A 318 6.93 -11.93 0.71
C CYS A 318 5.80 -12.97 0.84
N SER A 319 5.99 -13.97 1.73
CA SER A 319 4.98 -14.99 2.00
C SER A 319 3.68 -14.38 2.54
N ALA A 320 3.77 -13.42 3.47
CA ALA A 320 2.60 -12.79 4.06
C ALA A 320 1.75 -12.07 3.00
N LYS A 321 2.37 -11.31 2.09
CA LYS A 321 1.61 -10.63 1.02
C LYS A 321 1.01 -11.63 0.03
N ALA A 322 1.72 -12.69 -0.35
CA ALA A 322 1.23 -13.72 -1.25
C ALA A 322 0.04 -14.48 -0.64
N GLU A 323 0.15 -14.93 0.61
CA GLU A 323 -0.92 -15.65 1.31
C GLU A 323 -2.15 -14.76 1.58
N VAL A 324 -1.94 -13.46 1.85
CA VAL A 324 -3.04 -12.51 2.00
C VAL A 324 -3.80 -12.36 0.67
N ALA A 325 -3.12 -12.29 -0.46
CA ALA A 325 -3.76 -12.18 -1.77
C ALA A 325 -4.70 -13.37 -2.04
N GLU A 326 -4.22 -14.60 -1.82
CA GLU A 326 -5.04 -15.81 -1.98
C GLU A 326 -6.18 -15.90 -0.96
N THR A 327 -5.92 -15.53 0.29
CA THR A 327 -6.95 -15.52 1.34
C THR A 327 -8.05 -14.53 1.03
N ALA A 328 -7.71 -13.32 0.58
CA ALA A 328 -8.68 -12.28 0.26
C ALA A 328 -9.60 -12.73 -0.89
N GLU A 329 -9.04 -13.23 -1.98
CA GLU A 329 -9.83 -13.73 -3.10
C GLU A 329 -10.73 -14.90 -2.70
N ALA A 330 -10.18 -15.89 -1.99
CA ALA A 330 -10.94 -17.08 -1.57
C ALA A 330 -12.09 -16.73 -0.60
N VAL A 331 -11.82 -15.88 0.39
CA VAL A 331 -12.84 -15.51 1.40
C VAL A 331 -13.95 -14.67 0.79
N VAL A 332 -13.65 -13.73 -0.12
CA VAL A 332 -14.67 -12.94 -0.80
C VAL A 332 -15.55 -13.83 -1.71
N ASN A 333 -14.96 -14.78 -2.43
CA ASN A 333 -15.71 -15.74 -3.25
C ASN A 333 -16.61 -16.64 -2.39
N ASP A 334 -16.13 -17.13 -1.24
CA ASP A 334 -16.94 -17.91 -0.29
C ASP A 334 -18.08 -17.05 0.29
N ALA A 335 -17.84 -15.78 0.59
CA ALA A 335 -18.86 -14.83 1.06
C ALA A 335 -19.96 -14.62 0.02
N LEU A 336 -19.61 -14.41 -1.25
CA LEU A 336 -20.59 -14.33 -2.36
C LEU A 336 -21.41 -15.62 -2.48
N THR A 337 -20.78 -16.79 -2.34
CA THR A 337 -21.47 -18.07 -2.38
C THR A 337 -22.47 -18.20 -1.22
N LEU A 338 -22.11 -17.80 0.01
CA LEU A 338 -22.99 -17.86 1.17
C LEU A 338 -24.14 -16.87 1.13
N THR A 339 -23.93 -15.72 0.52
CA THR A 339 -24.96 -14.66 0.38
C THR A 339 -25.87 -14.88 -0.84
N GLY A 340 -25.42 -15.70 -1.80
CA GLY A 340 -26.21 -16.07 -2.98
C GLY A 340 -26.63 -14.85 -3.82
N GLY A 341 -27.85 -14.87 -4.37
CA GLY A 341 -28.35 -13.81 -5.23
C GLY A 341 -28.33 -12.40 -4.62
N ARG A 342 -28.45 -12.28 -3.28
CA ARG A 342 -28.34 -10.98 -2.60
C ARG A 342 -26.90 -10.43 -2.64
N GLY A 343 -25.92 -11.28 -2.41
CA GLY A 343 -24.49 -10.88 -2.54
C GLY A 343 -24.08 -10.58 -3.97
N TYR A 344 -24.79 -11.19 -4.93
CA TYR A 344 -24.56 -10.98 -6.37
C TYR A 344 -25.33 -9.76 -6.93
N SER A 345 -26.19 -9.12 -6.13
CA SER A 345 -26.91 -7.90 -6.50
C SER A 345 -25.97 -6.69 -6.49
N GLY A 346 -26.22 -5.69 -7.37
CA GLY A 346 -25.40 -4.49 -7.53
C GLY A 346 -25.16 -3.68 -6.25
N ASP A 347 -26.09 -3.77 -5.28
CA ASP A 347 -26.03 -3.02 -4.02
C ASP A 347 -25.14 -3.68 -2.95
N SER A 348 -24.49 -4.81 -3.27
CA SER A 348 -23.67 -5.54 -2.30
C SER A 348 -22.24 -4.99 -2.21
N ALA A 349 -21.78 -4.74 -0.99
CA ALA A 349 -20.36 -4.40 -0.73
C ALA A 349 -19.39 -5.49 -1.22
N LEU A 350 -19.84 -6.74 -1.36
CA LEU A 350 -19.03 -7.86 -1.83
C LEU A 350 -18.54 -7.67 -3.27
N HIS A 351 -19.24 -6.94 -4.11
CA HIS A 351 -18.79 -6.61 -5.46
C HIS A 351 -17.50 -5.76 -5.46
N ARG A 352 -17.47 -4.73 -4.60
CA ARG A 352 -16.31 -3.90 -4.40
C ARG A 352 -15.17 -4.73 -3.82
N LEU A 353 -15.45 -5.47 -2.74
CA LEU A 353 -14.45 -6.32 -2.06
C LEU A 353 -13.83 -7.36 -3.00
N LEU A 354 -14.62 -7.96 -3.93
CA LEU A 354 -14.10 -8.91 -4.92
C LEU A 354 -13.14 -8.23 -5.91
N ARG A 355 -13.54 -7.08 -6.45
CA ARG A 355 -12.72 -6.33 -7.39
C ARG A 355 -11.42 -5.83 -6.73
N ASP A 356 -11.51 -5.36 -5.51
CA ASP A 356 -10.37 -4.89 -4.74
C ASP A 356 -9.45 -6.05 -4.34
N ALA A 357 -9.98 -7.21 -3.90
CA ALA A 357 -9.20 -8.40 -3.58
C ALA A 357 -8.38 -8.88 -4.78
N ARG A 358 -8.93 -8.81 -6.01
CA ARG A 358 -8.20 -9.21 -7.21
C ARG A 358 -6.95 -8.37 -7.47
N ALA A 359 -6.93 -7.11 -7.06
CA ALA A 359 -5.77 -6.24 -7.18
C ALA A 359 -4.55 -6.76 -6.38
N ALA A 360 -4.78 -7.51 -5.31
CA ALA A 360 -3.70 -8.09 -4.49
C ALA A 360 -2.74 -8.98 -5.28
N HIS A 361 -3.23 -9.68 -6.32
CA HIS A 361 -2.41 -10.56 -7.15
C HIS A 361 -1.61 -9.83 -8.22
N VAL A 362 -2.09 -8.68 -8.69
CA VAL A 362 -1.52 -7.96 -9.84
C VAL A 362 -0.68 -6.75 -9.45
N MET A 363 -0.86 -6.20 -8.23
CA MET A 363 0.01 -5.12 -7.73
C MET A 363 1.41 -5.65 -7.51
N SER A 364 2.36 -5.04 -8.21
CA SER A 364 3.79 -5.44 -8.22
C SER A 364 4.45 -5.19 -6.85
N PRO A 365 5.25 -6.13 -6.32
CA PRO A 365 5.55 -7.45 -6.88
C PRO A 365 4.32 -8.36 -6.89
N ILE A 366 4.05 -9.02 -8.04
CA ILE A 366 2.93 -9.96 -8.18
C ILE A 366 3.16 -11.23 -7.34
N THR A 367 2.09 -11.96 -7.04
CA THR A 367 2.14 -13.15 -6.16
C THR A 367 3.18 -14.17 -6.59
N ASP A 368 3.32 -14.43 -7.90
CA ASP A 368 4.26 -15.41 -8.41
C ASP A 368 5.72 -14.98 -8.22
N VAL A 369 6.02 -13.69 -8.46
CA VAL A 369 7.37 -13.12 -8.20
C VAL A 369 7.72 -13.21 -6.72
N LEU A 370 6.79 -12.91 -5.82
CA LEU A 370 7.02 -13.05 -4.38
C LEU A 370 7.35 -14.48 -3.99
N ARG A 371 6.69 -15.48 -4.58
CA ARG A 371 6.98 -16.90 -4.33
C ARG A 371 8.35 -17.32 -4.86
N VAL A 372 8.75 -16.80 -6.02
CA VAL A 372 10.12 -16.99 -6.53
C VAL A 372 11.13 -16.39 -5.56
N TRP A 373 10.90 -15.18 -5.05
CA TRP A 373 11.80 -14.55 -4.07
C TRP A 373 11.89 -15.34 -2.75
N VAL A 374 10.79 -15.90 -2.27
CA VAL A 374 10.81 -16.83 -1.14
C VAL A 374 11.67 -18.04 -1.43
N GLY A 375 11.51 -18.68 -2.60
CA GLY A 375 12.31 -19.83 -3.01
C GLY A 375 13.79 -19.50 -3.08
N LYS A 376 14.16 -18.40 -3.73
CA LYS A 376 15.55 -17.91 -3.80
C LYS A 376 16.14 -17.66 -2.40
N SER A 377 15.38 -17.00 -1.53
CA SER A 377 15.79 -16.75 -0.14
C SER A 377 16.09 -18.02 0.64
N LEU A 378 15.23 -19.05 0.51
CA LEU A 378 15.40 -20.35 1.17
C LEU A 378 16.62 -21.13 0.64
N LEU A 379 16.99 -20.91 -0.61
CA LEU A 379 18.14 -21.56 -1.26
C LEU A 379 19.44 -20.75 -1.09
N GLY A 380 19.37 -19.55 -0.51
CA GLY A 380 20.53 -18.65 -0.42
C GLY A 380 20.96 -18.05 -1.77
N GLU A 381 20.05 -18.03 -2.75
CA GLU A 381 20.30 -17.46 -4.06
C GLU A 381 20.04 -15.93 -4.08
N PRO A 382 20.77 -15.17 -4.91
CA PRO A 382 20.53 -13.74 -5.04
C PRO A 382 19.13 -13.46 -5.59
N LEU A 383 18.45 -12.44 -5.05
CA LEU A 383 17.11 -12.05 -5.51
C LEU A 383 17.12 -11.53 -6.94
N LEU A 384 18.13 -10.72 -7.26
CA LEU A 384 18.36 -10.08 -8.55
C LEU A 384 19.50 -10.81 -9.27
N GLY A 385 19.35 -10.96 -10.57
CA GLY A 385 20.29 -11.72 -11.40
C GLY A 385 19.68 -13.03 -11.89
N ASP A 386 20.17 -13.51 -13.02
CA ASP A 386 19.80 -14.79 -13.65
C ASP A 386 20.24 -15.99 -12.79
#